data_96f6201d28b758f2f5af593cc81837c8
#
_entry.id   96f6201d28b758f2f5af593cc81837c8
#
_cell.length_a   1.000
_cell.length_b   1.000
_cell.length_c   1.000
_cell.angle_alpha   90.00
_cell.angle_beta   90.00
_cell.angle_gamma   90.00
#
_symmetry.space_group_name_H-M   'P 1'
#
loop_
_entity.id
_entity.type
_entity.pdbx_description
1 polymer ?
#
loop_
_entity_poly.entity_id
_entity_poly.type
_entity_poly.pdbx_seq_one_letter_code
_entity_poly.pdbx_strand_id
1 'polypeptide(L)'
;MKTKKYLFVFFSALLFLPSCDMIDYHPYDGRIEGPHGLNAWNIARIEESCRGKNHIRFAIITDTQRWYDEMKIALADINARGDIDFVLHTGDMTDFGMTNEFELQRDLLLRLNVPFVVLIGNHDCLGSGESVFRYVFGEPNFSFNAGDTHFICLNTNAFEYDYSISIPDFRFIRDDRTALPPEVKRTVAAMHSQPTSEQFNNNVSDLFQEEIKKFPGLQFCVCGHGHHTQVNDLYGDGVLYYECGAAKMREYLVFDLNEDGTYSYEVVEY
;
A
#
# COMPACT_ATOMS: atom_id res chain seq x y z
N MET A 1 -69.66 11.26 2.91
CA MET A 1 -68.78 12.00 2.01
C MET A 1 -67.59 12.71 2.72
N LYS A 2 -67.62 12.92 4.03
CA LYS A 2 -66.54 13.63 4.77
C LYS A 2 -65.28 12.77 5.03
N THR A 3 -65.43 11.47 5.21
CA THR A 3 -64.32 10.54 5.53
C THR A 3 -63.33 10.32 4.37
N LYS A 4 -63.78 10.39 3.12
CA LYS A 4 -62.89 10.25 1.95
C LYS A 4 -61.95 11.45 1.71
N LYS A 5 -62.33 12.65 2.18
CA LYS A 5 -61.50 13.86 2.04
C LYS A 5 -60.29 13.80 3.02
N TYR A 6 -60.48 13.27 4.22
CA TYR A 6 -59.41 13.17 5.20
C TYR A 6 -58.39 12.08 4.83
N LEU A 7 -58.85 10.99 4.19
CA LEU A 7 -57.96 9.94 3.71
C LEU A 7 -57.04 10.43 2.59
N PHE A 8 -57.56 11.29 1.69
CA PHE A 8 -56.79 11.86 0.59
C PHE A 8 -55.75 12.88 1.09
N VAL A 9 -56.06 13.69 2.09
CA VAL A 9 -55.14 14.63 2.73
C VAL A 9 -54.05 13.89 3.50
N PHE A 10 -54.38 12.77 4.16
CA PHE A 10 -53.39 11.95 4.87
C PHE A 10 -52.46 11.25 3.90
N PHE A 11 -52.92 10.78 2.76
CA PHE A 11 -52.10 10.17 1.71
C PHE A 11 -51.19 11.20 1.00
N SER A 12 -51.70 12.43 0.76
CA SER A 12 -50.88 13.53 0.22
C SER A 12 -49.80 14.01 1.21
N ALA A 13 -50.07 14.01 2.53
CA ALA A 13 -49.07 14.37 3.54
C ALA A 13 -47.95 13.35 3.67
N LEU A 14 -48.20 12.07 3.37
CA LEU A 14 -47.16 11.04 3.32
C LEU A 14 -46.18 11.21 2.13
N LEU A 15 -46.61 11.89 1.05
CA LEU A 15 -45.78 12.17 -0.13
C LEU A 15 -44.81 13.35 0.07
N PHE A 16 -44.95 14.11 1.17
CA PHE A 16 -44.09 15.23 1.52
C PHE A 16 -43.13 14.92 2.69
N LEU A 17 -43.02 13.65 3.10
CA LEU A 17 -41.90 13.28 3.98
C LEU A 17 -40.63 13.47 3.19
N PRO A 18 -39.67 14.24 3.69
CA PRO A 18 -38.41 14.44 3.00
C PRO A 18 -37.70 13.09 2.85
N SER A 19 -37.83 12.54 1.66
CA SER A 19 -37.12 11.33 1.23
C SER A 19 -35.63 11.61 0.96
N CYS A 20 -35.18 12.84 1.21
CA CYS A 20 -33.86 13.28 0.81
C CYS A 20 -32.72 12.77 1.72
N ASP A 21 -33.03 12.29 2.94
CA ASP A 21 -31.99 11.85 3.87
C ASP A 21 -31.83 10.31 3.96
N MET A 22 -32.57 9.54 3.16
CA MET A 22 -32.52 8.08 3.24
C MET A 22 -31.42 7.43 2.40
N ILE A 23 -30.72 8.16 1.53
CA ILE A 23 -29.59 7.67 0.76
C ILE A 23 -28.53 8.78 0.72
N ASP A 24 -27.87 9.00 1.82
CA ASP A 24 -26.71 9.91 1.92
C ASP A 24 -25.38 9.15 1.68
N TYR A 25 -25.46 7.98 1.11
CA TYR A 25 -24.30 7.14 0.79
C TYR A 25 -24.07 7.13 -0.73
N HIS A 26 -22.92 7.71 -1.12
CA HIS A 26 -22.36 7.51 -2.46
C HIS A 26 -21.08 6.70 -2.34
N PRO A 27 -20.90 5.63 -3.12
CA PRO A 27 -19.70 4.77 -3.02
C PRO A 27 -18.37 5.52 -3.10
N TYR A 28 -18.34 6.61 -3.84
CA TYR A 28 -17.20 7.52 -3.99
C TYR A 28 -17.36 8.82 -3.20
N ASP A 29 -18.06 8.76 -2.06
CA ASP A 29 -18.16 9.91 -1.15
C ASP A 29 -16.78 10.20 -0.56
N GLY A 30 -16.25 11.40 -0.80
CA GLY A 30 -14.95 11.81 -0.29
C GLY A 30 -14.95 12.19 1.20
N ARG A 31 -16.05 12.04 1.91
CA ARG A 31 -16.11 12.21 3.36
C ARG A 31 -15.48 10.99 4.02
N ILE A 32 -14.31 11.16 4.60
CA ILE A 32 -13.54 10.11 5.26
C ILE A 32 -13.50 10.41 6.73
N GLU A 33 -13.94 9.45 7.54
CA GLU A 33 -13.91 9.56 8.99
C GLU A 33 -12.68 8.83 9.57
N GLY A 34 -12.23 9.26 10.74
CA GLY A 34 -11.19 8.60 11.50
C GLY A 34 -9.75 9.03 11.15
N PRO A 35 -8.74 8.24 11.56
CA PRO A 35 -7.33 8.57 11.39
C PRO A 35 -6.91 8.70 9.92
N HIS A 36 -6.05 9.65 9.64
CA HIS A 36 -5.50 9.94 8.30
C HIS A 36 -4.02 10.35 8.38
N GLY A 37 -3.34 10.48 7.23
CA GLY A 37 -1.89 10.77 7.17
C GLY A 37 -1.05 9.65 7.78
N LEU A 38 -1.50 8.39 7.65
CA LEU A 38 -0.97 7.26 8.41
C LEU A 38 0.45 6.88 8.04
N ASN A 39 0.86 7.00 6.77
CA ASN A 39 2.24 6.70 6.40
C ASN A 39 3.22 7.63 7.11
N ALA A 40 2.97 8.94 7.11
CA ALA A 40 3.86 9.90 7.77
C ALA A 40 3.95 9.62 9.29
N TRP A 41 2.83 9.30 9.94
CA TRP A 41 2.81 8.97 11.36
C TRP A 41 3.58 7.66 11.66
N ASN A 42 3.39 6.63 10.85
CA ASN A 42 4.08 5.35 11.03
C ASN A 42 5.56 5.43 10.64
N ILE A 43 5.92 6.18 9.60
CA ILE A 43 7.32 6.41 9.22
C ILE A 43 8.10 6.99 10.39
N ALA A 44 7.56 8.03 11.06
CA ALA A 44 8.22 8.61 12.24
C ALA A 44 8.44 7.56 13.36
N ARG A 45 7.51 6.62 13.54
CA ARG A 45 7.63 5.51 14.51
C ARG A 45 8.67 4.48 14.07
N ILE A 46 8.73 4.13 12.77
CA ILE A 46 9.75 3.21 12.22
C ILE A 46 11.13 3.81 12.40
N GLU A 47 11.33 5.06 11.98
CA GLU A 47 12.62 5.75 12.08
C GLU A 47 13.10 5.86 13.52
N GLU A 48 12.19 6.12 14.47
CA GLU A 48 12.54 6.18 15.89
C GLU A 48 12.88 4.79 16.46
N SER A 49 12.03 3.78 16.18
CA SER A 49 12.22 2.44 16.75
C SER A 49 13.41 1.68 16.13
N CYS A 50 13.76 2.01 14.88
CA CYS A 50 14.89 1.41 14.18
C CYS A 50 16.18 2.25 14.26
N ARG A 51 16.15 3.38 14.95
CA ARG A 51 17.31 4.27 15.06
C ARG A 51 18.57 3.53 15.54
N GLY A 52 19.61 3.54 14.71
CA GLY A 52 20.89 2.89 15.01
C GLY A 52 20.90 1.37 14.88
N LYS A 53 19.81 0.76 14.45
CA LYS A 53 19.79 -0.66 14.10
C LYS A 53 20.52 -0.90 12.78
N ASN A 54 21.16 -2.05 12.68
CA ASN A 54 21.77 -2.61 11.48
C ASN A 54 21.22 -4.01 11.15
N HIS A 55 20.27 -4.48 11.95
CA HIS A 55 19.41 -5.63 11.70
C HIS A 55 17.95 -5.16 11.69
N ILE A 56 17.26 -5.39 10.57
CA ILE A 56 15.87 -4.99 10.35
C ILE A 56 15.06 -6.20 9.91
N ARG A 57 13.95 -6.45 10.60
CA ARG A 57 13.03 -7.53 10.25
C ARG A 57 11.64 -6.95 9.93
N PHE A 58 11.15 -7.14 8.73
CA PHE A 58 9.88 -6.59 8.30
C PHE A 58 9.03 -7.60 7.54
N ALA A 59 7.71 -7.45 7.66
CA ALA A 59 6.76 -8.28 6.93
C ALA A 59 6.17 -7.53 5.74
N ILE A 60 5.83 -8.27 4.68
CA ILE A 60 5.13 -7.77 3.50
C ILE A 60 3.80 -8.48 3.37
N ILE A 61 2.73 -7.70 3.26
CA ILE A 61 1.39 -8.13 2.87
C ILE A 61 0.96 -7.35 1.62
N THR A 62 0.05 -7.90 0.83
CA THR A 62 -0.40 -7.27 -0.41
C THR A 62 -1.77 -7.78 -0.83
N ASP A 63 -2.42 -7.07 -1.77
CA ASP A 63 -3.61 -7.54 -2.46
C ASP A 63 -4.66 -8.09 -1.48
N THR A 64 -5.02 -7.22 -0.51
CA THR A 64 -5.92 -7.57 0.60
C THR A 64 -7.39 -7.23 0.30
N GLN A 65 -7.68 -6.63 -0.86
CA GLN A 65 -9.02 -6.31 -1.31
C GLN A 65 -9.93 -7.53 -1.19
N ARG A 66 -11.16 -7.35 -0.69
CA ARG A 66 -12.18 -8.37 -0.39
C ARG A 66 -11.78 -9.49 0.59
N TRP A 67 -10.48 -9.71 0.87
CA TRP A 67 -9.97 -10.79 1.71
C TRP A 67 -9.79 -10.33 3.17
N TYR A 68 -10.83 -9.67 3.71
CA TYR A 68 -10.79 -9.07 5.06
C TYR A 68 -10.57 -10.09 6.18
N ASP A 69 -11.09 -11.32 6.03
CA ASP A 69 -10.95 -12.35 7.06
C ASP A 69 -9.54 -12.96 7.02
N GLU A 70 -9.01 -13.21 5.84
CA GLU A 70 -7.62 -13.64 5.64
C GLU A 70 -6.65 -12.58 6.18
N MET A 71 -6.89 -11.31 5.86
CA MET A 71 -6.09 -10.21 6.38
C MET A 71 -6.12 -10.17 7.91
N LYS A 72 -7.29 -10.32 8.56
CA LYS A 72 -7.38 -10.37 10.03
C LYS A 72 -6.50 -11.46 10.64
N ILE A 73 -6.45 -12.64 10.00
CA ILE A 73 -5.63 -13.77 10.46
C ILE A 73 -4.15 -13.43 10.28
N ALA A 74 -3.75 -12.90 9.11
CA ALA A 74 -2.37 -12.46 8.87
C ALA A 74 -1.89 -11.43 9.90
N LEU A 75 -2.70 -10.39 10.16
CA LEU A 75 -2.35 -9.36 11.15
C LEU A 75 -2.25 -9.92 12.58
N ALA A 76 -3.10 -10.89 12.94
CA ALA A 76 -3.03 -11.56 14.22
C ALA A 76 -1.75 -12.41 14.35
N ASP A 77 -1.38 -13.13 13.29
CA ASP A 77 -0.15 -13.92 13.23
C ASP A 77 1.10 -13.02 13.34
N ILE A 78 1.17 -11.95 12.55
CA ILE A 78 2.24 -10.94 12.63
C ILE A 78 2.37 -10.36 14.05
N ASN A 79 1.24 -10.03 14.69
CA ASN A 79 1.24 -9.53 16.07
C ASN A 79 1.74 -10.57 17.07
N ALA A 80 1.48 -11.86 16.84
CA ALA A 80 1.89 -12.94 17.73
C ALA A 80 3.39 -13.24 17.63
N ARG A 81 4.03 -12.95 16.48
CA ARG A 81 5.47 -13.17 16.29
C ARG A 81 6.30 -12.32 17.25
N GLY A 82 6.00 -11.04 17.38
CA GLY A 82 6.68 -10.13 18.31
C GLY A 82 8.13 -9.76 17.93
N ASP A 83 8.60 -10.18 16.75
CA ASP A 83 9.94 -9.99 16.23
C ASP A 83 9.98 -9.12 14.96
N ILE A 84 8.85 -8.60 14.52
CA ILE A 84 8.71 -7.75 13.33
C ILE A 84 8.87 -6.27 13.74
N ASP A 85 9.73 -5.54 13.05
CA ASP A 85 9.93 -4.11 13.27
C ASP A 85 8.79 -3.27 12.68
N PHE A 86 8.33 -3.63 11.46
CA PHE A 86 7.20 -2.97 10.79
C PHE A 86 6.60 -3.85 9.68
N VAL A 87 5.46 -3.42 9.16
CA VAL A 87 4.77 -4.06 8.03
C VAL A 87 4.76 -3.13 6.84
N LEU A 88 5.04 -3.66 5.65
CA LEU A 88 4.92 -3.00 4.37
C LEU A 88 3.75 -3.62 3.60
N HIS A 89 2.72 -2.83 3.31
CA HIS A 89 1.61 -3.22 2.45
C HIS A 89 1.86 -2.71 1.04
N THR A 90 2.04 -3.59 0.08
CA THR A 90 2.46 -3.22 -1.28
C THR A 90 1.33 -2.89 -2.24
N GLY A 91 0.13 -2.56 -1.73
CA GLY A 91 -0.97 -2.03 -2.54
C GLY A 91 -2.13 -3.00 -2.76
N ASP A 92 -3.14 -2.53 -3.48
CA ASP A 92 -4.40 -3.23 -3.74
C ASP A 92 -5.14 -3.60 -2.45
N MET A 93 -5.50 -2.57 -1.70
CA MET A 93 -6.35 -2.69 -0.51
C MET A 93 -7.83 -2.71 -0.87
N THR A 94 -8.20 -2.06 -1.98
CA THR A 94 -9.59 -1.87 -2.39
C THR A 94 -9.87 -2.61 -3.69
N ASP A 95 -11.15 -2.96 -3.93
CA ASP A 95 -11.58 -3.53 -5.22
C ASP A 95 -11.86 -2.44 -6.26
N PHE A 96 -12.39 -1.30 -5.79
CA PHE A 96 -12.94 -0.25 -6.66
C PHE A 96 -12.52 1.16 -6.26
N GLY A 97 -11.58 1.32 -5.33
CA GLY A 97 -11.17 2.64 -4.83
C GLY A 97 -12.26 3.37 -4.05
N MET A 98 -13.20 2.64 -3.45
CA MET A 98 -14.28 3.25 -2.69
C MET A 98 -13.83 3.68 -1.29
N THR A 99 -14.37 4.78 -0.80
CA THR A 99 -14.03 5.34 0.51
C THR A 99 -14.18 4.35 1.64
N ASN A 100 -15.28 3.60 1.67
CA ASN A 100 -15.53 2.61 2.72
C ASN A 100 -14.56 1.42 2.68
N GLU A 101 -14.06 1.05 1.50
CA GLU A 101 -13.04 0.00 1.38
C GLU A 101 -11.73 0.45 2.04
N PHE A 102 -11.30 1.69 1.79
CA PHE A 102 -10.13 2.27 2.45
C PHE A 102 -10.31 2.35 3.97
N GLU A 103 -11.50 2.77 4.44
CA GLU A 103 -11.78 2.84 5.87
C GLU A 103 -11.73 1.47 6.55
N LEU A 104 -12.32 0.44 5.93
CA LEU A 104 -12.27 -0.93 6.42
C LEU A 104 -10.83 -1.48 6.49
N GLN A 105 -10.04 -1.29 5.45
CA GLN A 105 -8.64 -1.72 5.40
C GLN A 105 -7.78 -0.96 6.40
N ARG A 106 -7.93 0.36 6.48
CA ARG A 106 -7.28 1.19 7.49
C ARG A 106 -7.55 0.67 8.90
N ASP A 107 -8.81 0.42 9.23
CA ASP A 107 -9.22 -0.02 10.56
C ASP A 107 -8.70 -1.42 10.90
N LEU A 108 -8.47 -2.26 9.89
CA LEU A 108 -7.77 -3.53 10.07
C LEU A 108 -6.28 -3.29 10.34
N LEU A 109 -5.59 -2.50 9.52
CA LEU A 109 -4.17 -2.20 9.68
C LEU A 109 -3.85 -1.56 11.04
N LEU A 110 -4.77 -0.74 11.57
CA LEU A 110 -4.63 -0.14 12.91
C LEU A 110 -4.67 -1.17 14.06
N ARG A 111 -4.95 -2.45 13.79
CA ARG A 111 -4.85 -3.53 14.78
C ARG A 111 -3.43 -4.09 14.92
N LEU A 112 -2.51 -3.69 14.06
CA LEU A 112 -1.10 -4.05 14.20
C LEU A 112 -0.49 -3.43 15.46
N ASN A 113 0.28 -4.22 16.19
CA ASN A 113 1.07 -3.76 17.33
C ASN A 113 2.33 -2.99 16.90
N VAL A 114 2.77 -3.24 15.67
CA VAL A 114 3.95 -2.61 15.05
C VAL A 114 3.52 -1.54 14.04
N PRO A 115 4.36 -0.56 13.72
CA PRO A 115 4.06 0.41 12.68
C PRO A 115 3.93 -0.25 11.29
N PHE A 116 3.22 0.40 10.39
CA PHE A 116 3.04 -0.06 9.02
C PHE A 116 3.08 1.11 8.04
N VAL A 117 3.43 0.82 6.79
CA VAL A 117 3.32 1.75 5.66
C VAL A 117 2.62 1.06 4.50
N VAL A 118 1.94 1.86 3.68
CA VAL A 118 1.08 1.37 2.61
C VAL A 118 1.46 2.04 1.30
N LEU A 119 1.67 1.24 0.26
CA LEU A 119 1.79 1.69 -1.13
C LEU A 119 0.41 1.67 -1.80
N ILE A 120 0.27 2.46 -2.85
CA ILE A 120 -0.93 2.46 -3.69
C ILE A 120 -0.84 1.33 -4.73
N GLY A 121 -1.90 0.52 -4.85
CA GLY A 121 -2.08 -0.44 -5.93
C GLY A 121 -2.93 0.13 -7.06
N ASN A 122 -3.09 -0.63 -8.16
CA ASN A 122 -3.86 -0.17 -9.30
C ASN A 122 -5.36 -0.11 -9.01
N HIS A 123 -5.92 -1.05 -8.25
CA HIS A 123 -7.31 -0.99 -7.81
C HIS A 123 -7.60 0.20 -6.88
N ASP A 124 -6.60 0.62 -6.11
CA ASP A 124 -6.69 1.79 -5.24
C ASP A 124 -6.74 3.12 -6.02
N CYS A 125 -6.37 3.12 -7.31
CA CYS A 125 -6.44 4.30 -8.17
C CYS A 125 -7.84 4.52 -8.79
N LEU A 126 -8.73 3.53 -8.74
CA LEU A 126 -10.02 3.57 -9.41
C LEU A 126 -10.94 4.66 -8.84
N GLY A 127 -11.76 5.28 -9.70
CA GLY A 127 -12.73 6.30 -9.29
C GLY A 127 -12.10 7.50 -8.58
N SER A 128 -12.44 7.73 -7.32
CA SER A 128 -11.82 8.75 -6.46
C SER A 128 -10.72 8.19 -5.54
N GLY A 129 -10.34 6.93 -5.75
CA GLY A 129 -9.51 6.17 -4.81
C GLY A 129 -8.15 6.79 -4.55
N GLU A 130 -7.45 7.33 -5.57
CA GLU A 130 -6.18 8.02 -5.32
C GLU A 130 -6.34 9.20 -4.35
N SER A 131 -7.41 9.98 -4.48
CA SER A 131 -7.67 11.11 -3.58
C SER A 131 -7.93 10.63 -2.15
N VAL A 132 -8.65 9.53 -1.99
CA VAL A 132 -8.91 8.89 -0.70
C VAL A 132 -7.61 8.33 -0.12
N PHE A 133 -6.82 7.62 -0.93
CA PHE A 133 -5.51 7.11 -0.53
C PHE A 133 -4.61 8.23 -0.01
N ARG A 134 -4.47 9.33 -0.76
CA ARG A 134 -3.66 10.50 -0.36
C ARG A 134 -4.10 11.07 0.97
N TYR A 135 -5.40 11.14 1.24
CA TYR A 135 -5.92 11.62 2.51
C TYR A 135 -5.62 10.64 3.65
N VAL A 136 -5.92 9.34 3.46
CA VAL A 136 -5.80 8.32 4.52
C VAL A 136 -4.34 7.97 4.80
N PHE A 137 -3.56 7.72 3.75
CA PHE A 137 -2.19 7.22 3.88
C PHE A 137 -1.11 8.25 3.58
N GLY A 138 -1.30 9.10 2.59
CA GLY A 138 -0.33 10.11 2.18
C GLY A 138 0.04 10.02 0.70
N GLU A 139 1.16 10.63 0.34
CA GLU A 139 1.62 10.66 -1.06
C GLU A 139 1.92 9.24 -1.59
N PRO A 140 1.60 8.95 -2.89
CA PRO A 140 1.84 7.65 -3.50
C PRO A 140 3.32 7.28 -3.68
N ASN A 141 4.19 8.30 -3.78
CA ASN A 141 5.64 8.13 -3.74
C ASN A 141 6.16 8.70 -2.43
N PHE A 142 6.89 7.89 -1.69
CA PHE A 142 7.50 8.29 -0.41
C PHE A 142 8.72 7.43 -0.12
N SER A 143 9.52 7.85 0.85
CA SER A 143 10.66 7.08 1.33
C SER A 143 10.83 7.24 2.84
N PHE A 144 11.57 6.34 3.45
CA PHE A 144 11.92 6.37 4.87
C PHE A 144 13.17 5.54 5.15
N ASN A 145 13.74 5.73 6.35
CA ASN A 145 14.90 4.95 6.78
C ASN A 145 14.55 4.09 7.98
N ALA A 146 14.88 2.80 7.91
CA ALA A 146 14.86 1.90 9.06
C ALA A 146 16.31 1.54 9.38
N GLY A 147 16.85 2.17 10.43
CA GLY A 147 18.26 2.03 10.75
C GLY A 147 19.19 2.52 9.62
N ASP A 148 20.05 1.65 9.12
CA ASP A 148 20.96 1.93 8.01
C ASP A 148 20.39 1.57 6.63
N THR A 149 19.12 1.17 6.57
CA THR A 149 18.42 0.76 5.35
C THR A 149 17.41 1.81 4.92
N HIS A 150 17.52 2.23 3.67
CA HIS A 150 16.57 3.09 3.00
C HIS A 150 15.49 2.28 2.29
N PHE A 151 14.25 2.70 2.42
CA PHE A 151 13.10 2.15 1.71
C PHE A 151 12.54 3.23 0.77
N ILE A 152 12.62 2.99 -0.55
CA ILE A 152 11.98 3.84 -1.55
C ILE A 152 10.70 3.17 -2.02
N CYS A 153 9.56 3.83 -1.82
CA CYS A 153 8.22 3.35 -2.10
C CYS A 153 7.63 4.12 -3.28
N LEU A 154 7.30 3.43 -4.36
CA LEU A 154 7.00 4.02 -5.65
C LEU A 154 5.62 3.62 -6.17
N ASN A 155 4.87 4.61 -6.65
CA ASN A 155 3.73 4.35 -7.52
C ASN A 155 4.24 3.93 -8.90
N THR A 156 3.84 2.75 -9.35
CA THR A 156 4.21 2.17 -10.65
C THR A 156 3.00 1.85 -11.53
N ASN A 157 1.79 2.25 -11.11
CA ASN A 157 0.51 1.92 -11.76
C ASN A 157 0.24 2.85 -12.95
N ALA A 158 1.11 2.87 -13.95
CA ALA A 158 1.05 3.82 -15.07
C ALA A 158 -0.19 3.65 -15.95
N PHE A 159 -0.70 2.42 -16.08
CA PHE A 159 -1.86 2.10 -16.89
C PHE A 159 -3.14 2.80 -16.39
N GLU A 160 -3.29 2.95 -15.08
CA GLU A 160 -4.46 3.60 -14.46
C GLU A 160 -4.56 5.10 -14.80
N TYR A 161 -3.49 5.68 -15.32
CA TYR A 161 -3.43 7.08 -15.72
C TYR A 161 -3.37 7.26 -17.24
N ASP A 162 -3.64 6.22 -18.02
CA ASP A 162 -3.49 6.25 -19.50
C ASP A 162 -2.14 6.84 -19.94
N TYR A 163 -1.10 6.63 -19.13
CA TYR A 163 0.25 7.19 -19.33
C TYR A 163 0.27 8.74 -19.43
N SER A 164 -0.75 9.41 -18.93
CA SER A 164 -0.90 10.87 -19.00
C SER A 164 0.03 11.64 -18.07
N ILE A 165 0.56 10.97 -17.05
CA ILE A 165 1.54 11.50 -16.10
C ILE A 165 2.77 10.61 -16.06
N SER A 166 3.88 11.13 -15.54
CA SER A 166 5.15 10.38 -15.46
C SER A 166 5.08 9.39 -14.29
N ILE A 167 4.80 8.12 -14.60
CA ILE A 167 4.85 6.98 -13.68
C ILE A 167 5.72 5.89 -14.31
N PRO A 168 6.77 5.41 -13.64
CA PRO A 168 7.33 5.90 -12.36
C PRO A 168 7.82 7.35 -12.40
N ASP A 169 7.82 8.03 -11.24
CA ASP A 169 8.33 9.40 -11.12
C ASP A 169 9.86 9.39 -10.98
N PHE A 170 10.55 9.55 -12.12
CA PHE A 170 12.01 9.60 -12.16
C PHE A 170 12.61 10.82 -11.47
N ARG A 171 11.84 11.91 -11.35
CA ARG A 171 12.30 13.08 -10.61
C ARG A 171 12.35 12.75 -9.12
N PHE A 172 11.27 12.18 -8.59
CA PHE A 172 11.24 11.71 -7.20
C PHE A 172 12.40 10.74 -6.92
N ILE A 173 12.60 9.71 -7.78
CA ILE A 173 13.69 8.72 -7.62
C ILE A 173 15.06 9.39 -7.52
N ARG A 174 15.35 10.38 -8.37
CA ARG A 174 16.66 11.06 -8.38
C ARG A 174 16.83 12.03 -7.22
N ASP A 175 15.79 12.79 -6.91
CA ASP A 175 15.80 13.76 -5.81
C ASP A 175 15.98 13.03 -4.47
N ASP A 176 15.24 11.94 -4.27
CA ASP A 176 15.32 11.08 -3.09
C ASP A 176 16.72 10.50 -2.91
N ARG A 177 17.28 9.86 -3.95
CA ARG A 177 18.65 9.33 -3.90
C ARG A 177 19.70 10.41 -3.56
N THR A 178 19.50 11.62 -4.07
CA THR A 178 20.44 12.73 -3.81
C THR A 178 20.35 13.26 -2.39
N ALA A 179 19.18 13.11 -1.76
CA ALA A 179 18.92 13.55 -0.39
C ALA A 179 19.32 12.53 0.69
N LEU A 180 19.78 11.33 0.29
CA LEU A 180 20.13 10.26 1.24
C LEU A 180 21.20 10.72 2.24
N PRO A 181 20.98 10.47 3.53
CA PRO A 181 22.00 10.72 4.54
C PRO A 181 23.14 9.69 4.44
N PRO A 182 24.37 10.07 4.86
CA PRO A 182 25.55 9.21 4.70
C PRO A 182 25.51 7.91 5.53
N GLU A 183 24.60 7.81 6.49
CA GLU A 183 24.40 6.61 7.32
C GLU A 183 23.71 5.48 6.56
N VAL A 184 23.01 5.77 5.47
CA VAL A 184 22.36 4.79 4.62
C VAL A 184 23.41 3.97 3.89
N LYS A 185 23.36 2.65 4.07
CA LYS A 185 24.25 1.67 3.45
C LYS A 185 23.54 0.76 2.47
N ARG A 186 22.24 0.57 2.67
CA ARG A 186 21.42 -0.40 1.94
C ARG A 186 20.13 0.24 1.48
N THR A 187 19.55 -0.31 0.41
CA THR A 187 18.27 0.16 -0.11
C THR A 187 17.39 -1.02 -0.48
N VAL A 188 16.10 -0.92 -0.19
CA VAL A 188 15.03 -1.77 -0.69
C VAL A 188 14.08 -0.90 -1.49
N ALA A 189 13.77 -1.30 -2.72
CA ALA A 189 12.77 -0.63 -3.53
C ALA A 189 11.42 -1.36 -3.43
N ALA A 190 10.35 -0.63 -3.14
CA ALA A 190 9.02 -1.20 -3.00
C ALA A 190 8.06 -0.55 -3.99
N MET A 191 7.22 -1.37 -4.61
CA MET A 191 6.23 -0.96 -5.60
C MET A 191 5.04 -1.91 -5.58
N HIS A 192 3.93 -1.54 -6.21
CA HIS A 192 2.85 -2.50 -6.39
C HIS A 192 3.12 -3.38 -7.61
N SER A 193 3.28 -2.79 -8.77
CA SER A 193 3.50 -3.49 -10.04
C SER A 193 4.96 -3.42 -10.45
N GLN A 194 5.57 -4.58 -10.66
CA GLN A 194 6.96 -4.68 -11.12
C GLN A 194 7.09 -4.37 -12.63
N PRO A 195 8.29 -4.01 -13.13
CA PRO A 195 8.56 -4.00 -14.56
C PRO A 195 8.14 -5.32 -15.20
N THR A 196 7.72 -5.27 -16.45
CA THR A 196 7.13 -6.36 -17.26
C THR A 196 5.65 -6.67 -16.98
N SER A 197 5.05 -6.17 -15.87
CA SER A 197 3.61 -6.25 -15.71
C SER A 197 2.88 -5.29 -16.66
N GLU A 198 1.58 -5.53 -16.89
CA GLU A 198 0.75 -4.67 -17.74
C GLU A 198 0.49 -3.30 -17.14
N GLN A 199 0.53 -3.18 -15.81
CA GLN A 199 0.33 -1.92 -15.09
C GLN A 199 1.55 -0.99 -15.18
N PHE A 200 2.74 -1.56 -15.35
CA PHE A 200 3.98 -0.80 -15.43
C PHE A 200 4.16 -0.13 -16.80
N ASN A 201 4.77 1.05 -16.83
CA ASN A 201 5.17 1.65 -18.10
C ASN A 201 6.43 0.97 -18.66
N ASN A 202 6.23 -0.10 -19.42
CA ASN A 202 7.33 -0.90 -19.95
C ASN A 202 8.20 -0.18 -21.00
N ASN A 203 7.78 0.99 -21.50
CA ASN A 203 8.64 1.80 -22.36
C ASN A 203 9.83 2.43 -21.62
N VAL A 204 9.75 2.47 -20.29
CA VAL A 204 10.82 3.05 -19.45
C VAL A 204 11.37 2.04 -18.44
N SER A 205 11.08 0.75 -18.61
CA SER A 205 11.49 -0.30 -17.68
C SER A 205 13.00 -0.40 -17.51
N ASP A 206 13.77 -0.32 -18.60
CA ASP A 206 15.22 -0.35 -18.57
C ASP A 206 15.80 0.88 -17.84
N LEU A 207 15.23 2.07 -18.12
CA LEU A 207 15.62 3.30 -17.43
C LEU A 207 15.30 3.20 -15.93
N PHE A 208 14.18 2.61 -15.58
CA PHE A 208 13.80 2.40 -14.19
C PHE A 208 14.82 1.52 -13.48
N GLN A 209 15.19 0.37 -14.06
CA GLN A 209 16.20 -0.52 -13.53
C GLN A 209 17.55 0.19 -13.35
N GLU A 210 17.97 0.96 -14.35
CA GLU A 210 19.20 1.75 -14.28
C GLU A 210 19.19 2.80 -13.14
N GLU A 211 18.05 3.45 -12.92
CA GLU A 211 17.95 4.50 -11.88
C GLU A 211 17.89 3.91 -10.47
N ILE A 212 17.16 2.81 -10.23
CA ILE A 212 17.10 2.20 -8.89
C ILE A 212 18.41 1.52 -8.51
N LYS A 213 19.16 0.97 -9.48
CA LYS A 213 20.50 0.39 -9.23
C LYS A 213 21.54 1.41 -8.75
N LYS A 214 21.27 2.71 -8.95
CA LYS A 214 22.18 3.77 -8.45
C LYS A 214 22.03 4.06 -6.97
N PHE A 215 21.00 3.49 -6.30
CA PHE A 215 20.88 3.61 -4.86
C PHE A 215 21.98 2.82 -4.14
N PRO A 216 22.48 3.33 -2.99
CA PRO A 216 23.54 2.65 -2.26
C PRO A 216 23.07 1.26 -1.80
N GLY A 217 23.87 0.23 -2.12
CA GLY A 217 23.64 -1.13 -1.65
C GLY A 217 22.24 -1.66 -1.92
N LEU A 218 21.66 -1.41 -3.12
CA LEU A 218 20.36 -1.99 -3.48
C LEU A 218 20.36 -3.49 -3.23
N GLN A 219 19.50 -3.93 -2.32
CA GLN A 219 19.41 -5.33 -1.90
C GLN A 219 18.49 -6.11 -2.84
N PHE A 220 17.28 -5.63 -3.01
CA PHE A 220 16.23 -6.23 -3.83
C PHE A 220 15.05 -5.27 -4.01
N CYS A 221 14.10 -5.69 -4.85
CA CYS A 221 12.81 -5.04 -5.02
C CYS A 221 11.70 -5.92 -4.44
N VAL A 222 10.62 -5.31 -3.92
CA VAL A 222 9.44 -6.02 -3.44
C VAL A 222 8.19 -5.47 -4.10
N CYS A 223 7.24 -6.35 -4.42
CA CYS A 223 6.01 -6.00 -5.12
C CYS A 223 4.83 -6.92 -4.75
N GLY A 224 3.66 -6.56 -5.23
CA GLY A 224 2.43 -7.35 -5.22
C GLY A 224 1.91 -7.60 -6.64
N HIS A 225 0.60 -7.40 -6.85
CA HIS A 225 -0.09 -7.38 -8.14
C HIS A 225 -0.30 -8.74 -8.82
N GLY A 226 0.72 -9.58 -8.94
CA GLY A 226 0.59 -10.88 -9.63
C GLY A 226 -0.15 -11.94 -8.84
N HIS A 227 -0.46 -11.69 -7.57
CA HIS A 227 -1.21 -12.57 -6.67
C HIS A 227 -0.52 -13.91 -6.35
N HIS A 228 0.74 -14.07 -6.68
CA HIS A 228 1.52 -15.29 -6.45
C HIS A 228 2.84 -14.94 -5.80
N THR A 229 3.28 -15.74 -4.85
CA THR A 229 4.64 -15.60 -4.32
C THR A 229 5.65 -16.15 -5.32
N GLN A 230 6.54 -15.28 -5.78
CA GLN A 230 7.61 -15.64 -6.71
C GLN A 230 8.81 -14.69 -6.57
N VAL A 231 9.95 -15.14 -7.10
CA VAL A 231 11.18 -14.36 -7.14
C VAL A 231 11.70 -14.34 -8.58
N ASN A 232 11.92 -13.13 -9.10
CA ASN A 232 12.31 -12.93 -10.48
C ASN A 232 13.62 -12.13 -10.59
N ASP A 233 14.56 -12.57 -11.40
CA ASP A 233 15.65 -11.74 -11.92
C ASP A 233 15.24 -11.24 -13.30
N LEU A 234 14.50 -10.13 -13.35
CA LEU A 234 13.83 -9.64 -14.56
C LEU A 234 14.81 -9.21 -15.66
N TYR A 235 16.01 -8.79 -15.27
CA TYR A 235 17.02 -8.25 -16.17
C TYR A 235 18.29 -9.12 -16.27
N GLY A 236 18.36 -10.22 -15.53
CA GLY A 236 19.55 -11.09 -15.49
C GLY A 236 20.78 -10.39 -14.91
N ASP A 237 20.60 -9.39 -14.08
CA ASP A 237 21.67 -8.54 -13.54
C ASP A 237 21.87 -8.69 -12.01
N GLY A 238 21.15 -9.66 -11.42
CA GLY A 238 21.25 -10.03 -10.01
C GLY A 238 20.35 -9.21 -9.09
N VAL A 239 19.62 -8.22 -9.57
CA VAL A 239 18.57 -7.53 -8.78
C VAL A 239 17.32 -8.37 -8.77
N LEU A 240 16.96 -8.90 -7.61
CA LEU A 240 15.81 -9.76 -7.45
C LEU A 240 14.55 -8.95 -7.14
N TYR A 241 13.44 -9.34 -7.77
CA TYR A 241 12.09 -8.83 -7.51
C TYR A 241 11.32 -9.92 -6.79
N TYR A 242 10.95 -9.64 -5.54
CA TYR A 242 10.14 -10.51 -4.70
C TYR A 242 8.69 -10.07 -4.79
N GLU A 243 7.88 -10.90 -5.38
CA GLU A 243 6.43 -10.71 -5.45
C GLU A 243 5.78 -11.48 -4.31
N CYS A 244 4.96 -10.79 -3.52
CA CYS A 244 4.19 -11.37 -2.44
C CYS A 244 2.84 -11.86 -2.97
N GLY A 245 2.38 -13.02 -2.54
CA GLY A 245 1.06 -13.56 -2.85
C GLY A 245 -0.07 -12.73 -2.24
N ALA A 246 -1.22 -12.69 -2.93
CA ALA A 246 -2.41 -12.01 -2.42
C ALA A 246 -2.90 -12.65 -1.11
N ALA A 247 -3.57 -11.89 -0.25
CA ALA A 247 -4.08 -12.38 1.04
C ALA A 247 -4.92 -13.67 0.94
N LYS A 248 -5.60 -13.90 -0.20
CA LYS A 248 -6.33 -15.17 -0.47
C LYS A 248 -5.46 -16.42 -0.42
N MET A 249 -4.15 -16.27 -0.66
CA MET A 249 -3.21 -17.40 -0.63
C MET A 249 -2.85 -17.80 0.79
N ARG A 250 -3.21 -16.98 1.80
CA ARG A 250 -2.89 -17.17 3.21
C ARG A 250 -1.39 -17.27 3.47
N GLU A 251 -0.65 -16.41 2.83
CA GLU A 251 0.78 -16.28 3.01
C GLU A 251 1.20 -14.81 3.03
N TYR A 252 2.32 -14.55 3.68
CA TYR A 252 3.00 -13.25 3.64
C TYR A 252 4.51 -13.48 3.65
N LEU A 253 5.28 -12.47 3.26
CA LEU A 253 6.74 -12.54 3.29
C LEU A 253 7.29 -11.87 4.55
N VAL A 254 8.36 -12.43 5.09
CA VAL A 254 9.17 -11.78 6.12
C VAL A 254 10.60 -11.72 5.63
N PHE A 255 11.20 -10.54 5.73
CA PHE A 255 12.59 -10.31 5.38
C PHE A 255 13.41 -10.00 6.62
N ASP A 256 14.61 -10.57 6.67
CA ASP A 256 15.67 -10.23 7.60
C ASP A 256 16.81 -9.54 6.83
N LEU A 257 17.08 -8.29 7.15
CA LEU A 257 18.26 -7.59 6.68
C LEU A 257 19.33 -7.68 7.77
N ASN A 258 20.35 -8.50 7.55
CA ASN A 258 21.34 -8.85 8.56
C ASN A 258 22.41 -7.76 8.74
N GLU A 259 23.06 -7.73 9.91
CA GLU A 259 24.13 -6.80 10.25
C GLU A 259 25.35 -6.88 9.31
N ASP A 260 25.61 -8.05 8.74
CA ASP A 260 26.73 -8.30 7.82
C ASP A 260 26.47 -7.83 6.38
N GLY A 261 25.28 -7.23 6.12
CA GLY A 261 24.87 -6.76 4.81
C GLY A 261 24.21 -7.81 3.93
N THR A 262 24.06 -9.04 4.42
CA THR A 262 23.25 -10.08 3.76
C THR A 262 21.78 -9.93 4.11
N TYR A 263 20.92 -10.63 3.40
CA TYR A 263 19.52 -10.76 3.77
C TYR A 263 19.03 -12.19 3.59
N SER A 264 17.94 -12.51 4.27
CA SER A 264 17.16 -13.72 4.06
C SER A 264 15.67 -13.39 4.05
N TYR A 265 14.87 -14.32 3.53
CA TYR A 265 13.42 -14.19 3.59
C TYR A 265 12.75 -15.52 3.87
N GLU A 266 11.55 -15.47 4.37
CA GLU A 266 10.67 -16.61 4.55
C GLU A 266 9.28 -16.33 3.98
N VAL A 267 8.62 -17.36 3.47
CA VAL A 267 7.20 -17.36 3.15
C VAL A 267 6.48 -17.95 4.35
N VAL A 268 5.62 -17.17 4.97
CA VAL A 268 4.86 -17.58 6.15
C VAL A 268 3.44 -17.91 5.74
N GLU A 269 3.02 -19.17 5.94
CA GLU A 269 1.64 -19.60 5.78
C GLU A 269 0.86 -19.43 7.10
N TYR A 270 -0.43 -18.95 7.06
CA TYR A 270 -1.24 -18.67 8.24
C TYR A 270 -2.68 -19.17 8.16
#